data_9e09fb4f8579c1202ef75f91ce845130
#
_entry.id   9e09fb4f8579c1202ef75f91ce845130
#
_cell.length_a   1.000
_cell.length_b   1.000
_cell.length_c   1.000
_cell.angle_alpha   90.00
_cell.angle_beta   90.00
_cell.angle_gamma   90.00
#
_symmetry.space_group_name_H-M   'P 1'
#
loop_
_entity.id
_entity.type
_entity.pdbx_description
1 polymer ?
#
loop_
_entity_poly.entity_id
_entity_poly.type
_entity_poly.pdbx_seq_one_letter_code
_entity_poly.pdbx_strand_id
1 'polypeptide(L)'
;MMKETEMKTPCVPEYFGCLVFDDRVMRARLSADIYHSLKKTVKEGQRLDSTLADAVAKAMKDWATEQGATHFTHWFQPLTGITAEKHDSFISPAPDGGVIMDFSGKELIKGEPDASSFPSGGLRATFEARGYTAWDPTSPAFIKDKTLCIPTAFCSYSGEALNKKTPLLRSMQALNKQALRILKLFGNTEVKYVRTSVGPEQEYFLIDRQMYEKREDLKLCGRTLFGAMPPKGQEMDDH
;
A
#
# COMPACT_ATOMS: atom_id res chain seq x y z
N MET A 1 36.08 -2.81 33.84
CA MET A 1 34.71 -2.39 34.08
C MET A 1 34.25 -1.64 32.83
N MET A 2 33.59 -2.33 31.91
CA MET A 2 32.93 -1.68 30.77
C MET A 2 31.62 -1.07 31.30
N LYS A 3 31.46 0.23 31.09
CA LYS A 3 30.17 0.89 31.39
C LYS A 3 29.11 0.32 30.48
N GLU A 4 28.12 -0.37 31.04
CA GLU A 4 26.87 -0.65 30.35
C GLU A 4 26.25 0.69 29.98
N THR A 5 26.25 0.97 28.68
CA THR A 5 25.50 2.09 28.14
C THR A 5 24.04 1.67 28.19
N GLU A 6 23.28 2.20 29.14
CA GLU A 6 21.81 2.08 29.16
C GLU A 6 21.28 2.49 27.79
N MET A 7 20.87 1.53 26.99
CA MET A 7 20.13 1.81 25.76
C MET A 7 18.77 2.37 26.18
N LYS A 8 18.62 3.67 26.09
CA LYS A 8 17.33 4.33 26.24
C LYS A 8 16.32 3.68 25.29
N THR A 9 15.27 3.09 25.83
CA THR A 9 14.16 2.61 25.02
C THR A 9 13.60 3.81 24.24
N PRO A 10 13.58 3.78 22.89
CA PRO A 10 13.08 4.91 22.13
C PRO A 10 11.62 5.19 22.45
N CYS A 11 11.27 6.46 22.52
CA CYS A 11 9.90 6.89 22.73
C CYS A 11 9.05 6.56 21.49
N VAL A 12 7.81 6.10 21.67
CA VAL A 12 6.92 5.69 20.54
C VAL A 12 6.85 6.74 19.42
N PRO A 13 6.69 8.05 19.68
CA PRO A 13 6.70 9.07 18.63
C PRO A 13 8.00 9.15 17.82
N GLU A 14 9.10 8.65 18.32
CA GLU A 14 10.41 8.69 17.63
C GLU A 14 10.52 7.62 16.55
N TYR A 15 9.90 6.46 16.74
CA TYR A 15 9.98 5.35 15.78
C TYR A 15 8.68 5.04 15.05
N PHE A 16 7.52 5.46 15.59
CA PHE A 16 6.23 5.21 14.91
C PHE A 16 6.14 5.99 13.60
N GLY A 17 6.00 5.26 12.50
CA GLY A 17 5.92 5.85 11.17
C GLY A 17 7.22 6.47 10.64
N CYS A 18 8.38 6.22 11.27
CA CYS A 18 9.66 6.78 10.82
C CYS A 18 10.08 6.29 9.42
N LEU A 19 9.61 5.10 9.01
CA LEU A 19 9.86 4.51 7.69
C LEU A 19 8.68 4.69 6.73
N VAL A 20 7.94 5.80 6.84
CA VAL A 20 6.82 6.14 5.98
C VAL A 20 7.13 7.41 5.18
N PHE A 21 6.91 7.37 3.88
CA PHE A 21 7.04 8.53 2.99
C PHE A 21 5.79 9.41 3.13
N ASP A 22 5.66 9.99 4.32
CA ASP A 22 4.51 10.80 4.73
C ASP A 22 4.57 12.23 4.19
N ASP A 23 3.60 13.04 4.58
CA ASP A 23 3.50 14.44 4.18
C ASP A 23 4.73 15.27 4.63
N ARG A 24 5.31 14.95 5.78
CA ARG A 24 6.51 15.61 6.31
C ARG A 24 7.73 15.30 5.45
N VAL A 25 7.91 14.03 5.07
CA VAL A 25 9.00 13.59 4.19
C VAL A 25 8.82 14.19 2.80
N MET A 26 7.60 14.17 2.26
CA MET A 26 7.30 14.79 0.95
C MET A 26 7.65 16.28 0.92
N ARG A 27 7.28 17.04 1.94
CA ARG A 27 7.62 18.48 2.05
C ARG A 27 9.13 18.74 2.12
N ALA A 28 9.87 17.87 2.78
CA ALA A 28 11.31 18.00 2.92
C ALA A 28 12.08 17.62 1.65
N ARG A 29 11.49 16.78 0.79
CA ARG A 29 12.18 16.15 -0.35
C ARG A 29 11.72 16.66 -1.71
N LEU A 30 10.54 17.21 -1.82
CA LEU A 30 10.01 17.76 -3.05
C LEU A 30 10.16 19.29 -3.06
N SER A 31 10.34 19.87 -4.25
CA SER A 31 10.19 21.31 -4.37
C SER A 31 8.75 21.75 -4.03
N ALA A 32 8.57 22.97 -3.58
CA ALA A 32 7.25 23.47 -3.20
C ALA A 32 6.21 23.30 -4.31
N ASP A 33 6.58 23.56 -5.56
CA ASP A 33 5.68 23.45 -6.71
C ASP A 33 5.27 22.00 -6.97
N ILE A 34 6.22 21.06 -6.92
CA ILE A 34 5.95 19.62 -7.09
C ILE A 34 5.06 19.12 -5.97
N TYR A 35 5.38 19.49 -4.72
CA TYR A 35 4.56 19.12 -3.57
C TYR A 35 3.12 19.62 -3.69
N HIS A 36 2.94 20.90 -4.00
CA HIS A 36 1.61 21.48 -4.16
C HIS A 36 0.83 20.87 -5.33
N SER A 37 1.50 20.61 -6.46
CA SER A 37 0.90 19.95 -7.62
C SER A 37 0.45 18.53 -7.29
N LEU A 38 1.28 17.76 -6.57
CA LEU A 38 0.93 16.41 -6.11
C LEU A 38 -0.29 16.45 -5.18
N LYS A 39 -0.30 17.35 -4.18
CA LYS A 39 -1.42 17.49 -3.24
C LYS A 39 -2.71 17.90 -3.94
N LYS A 40 -2.62 18.78 -4.93
CA LYS A 40 -3.77 19.17 -5.75
C LYS A 40 -4.31 18.00 -6.56
N THR A 41 -3.44 17.29 -7.29
CA THR A 41 -3.79 16.11 -8.09
C THR A 41 -4.49 15.05 -7.24
N VAL A 42 -3.93 14.73 -6.06
CA VAL A 42 -4.54 13.78 -5.11
C VAL A 42 -5.89 14.28 -4.59
N LYS A 43 -6.00 15.57 -4.27
CA LYS A 43 -7.24 16.17 -3.75
C LYS A 43 -8.36 16.17 -4.79
N GLU A 44 -8.01 16.43 -6.05
CA GLU A 44 -8.97 16.53 -7.15
C GLU A 44 -9.25 15.19 -7.83
N GLY A 45 -8.49 14.13 -7.48
CA GLY A 45 -8.61 12.80 -8.09
C GLY A 45 -8.23 12.79 -9.57
N GLN A 46 -7.31 13.66 -9.97
CA GLN A 46 -6.85 13.77 -11.35
C GLN A 46 -5.76 12.75 -11.65
N ARG A 47 -5.52 12.52 -12.95
CA ARG A 47 -4.41 11.70 -13.41
C ARG A 47 -3.09 12.39 -13.13
N LEU A 48 -2.11 11.62 -12.66
CA LEU A 48 -0.76 12.12 -12.41
C LEU A 48 -0.04 12.42 -13.73
N ASP A 49 0.57 13.59 -13.80
CA ASP A 49 1.47 13.97 -14.90
C ASP A 49 2.79 13.20 -14.82
N SER A 50 3.40 12.83 -15.95
CA SER A 50 4.64 12.06 -15.99
C SER A 50 5.82 12.79 -15.34
N THR A 51 5.93 14.10 -15.57
CA THR A 51 7.01 14.93 -14.97
C THR A 51 6.88 14.98 -13.45
N LEU A 52 5.65 15.10 -12.95
CA LEU A 52 5.36 15.06 -11.53
C LEU A 52 5.70 13.68 -10.95
N ALA A 53 5.37 12.62 -11.67
CA ALA A 53 5.68 11.25 -11.26
C ALA A 53 7.18 10.99 -11.18
N ASP A 54 7.97 11.46 -12.14
CA ASP A 54 9.43 11.32 -12.13
C ASP A 54 10.07 12.03 -10.93
N ALA A 55 9.62 13.24 -10.63
CA ALA A 55 10.11 13.98 -9.47
C ALA A 55 9.78 13.26 -8.15
N VAL A 56 8.57 12.72 -8.02
CA VAL A 56 8.15 11.97 -6.83
C VAL A 56 8.90 10.63 -6.73
N ALA A 57 9.06 9.90 -7.84
CA ALA A 57 9.79 8.64 -7.89
C ALA A 57 11.24 8.83 -7.44
N LYS A 58 11.91 9.87 -7.97
CA LYS A 58 13.28 10.21 -7.56
C LYS A 58 13.37 10.50 -6.06
N ALA A 59 12.48 11.33 -5.54
CA ALA A 59 12.46 11.66 -4.11
C ALA A 59 12.18 10.44 -3.22
N MET A 60 11.27 9.55 -3.63
CA MET A 60 11.01 8.28 -2.94
C MET A 60 12.24 7.37 -2.92
N LYS A 61 12.88 7.19 -4.08
CA LYS A 61 14.08 6.36 -4.21
C LYS A 61 15.21 6.93 -3.34
N ASP A 62 15.50 8.21 -3.46
CA ASP A 62 16.59 8.85 -2.70
C ASP A 62 16.33 8.71 -1.19
N TRP A 63 15.11 8.96 -0.74
CA TRP A 63 14.74 8.74 0.65
C TRP A 63 14.86 7.27 1.07
N ALA A 64 14.33 6.35 0.26
CA ALA A 64 14.32 4.93 0.60
C ALA A 64 15.74 4.36 0.68
N THR A 65 16.63 4.74 -0.26
CA THR A 65 18.02 4.28 -0.26
C THR A 65 18.81 4.85 0.91
N GLU A 66 18.57 6.08 1.33
CA GLU A 66 19.15 6.65 2.56
C GLU A 66 18.70 5.90 3.82
N GLN A 67 17.49 5.32 3.82
CA GLN A 67 16.98 4.45 4.88
C GLN A 67 17.45 2.99 4.74
N GLY A 68 18.30 2.69 3.77
CA GLY A 68 18.89 1.36 3.56
C GLY A 68 18.05 0.42 2.69
N ALA A 69 17.03 0.91 2.00
CA ALA A 69 16.29 0.12 1.02
C ALA A 69 17.14 -0.15 -0.23
N THR A 70 17.06 -1.37 -0.74
CA THR A 70 17.78 -1.83 -1.93
C THR A 70 16.82 -2.25 -3.05
N HIS A 71 15.57 -2.46 -2.71
CA HIS A 71 14.52 -2.95 -3.60
C HIS A 71 13.27 -2.11 -3.44
N PHE A 72 12.35 -2.24 -4.40
CA PHE A 72 11.00 -1.72 -4.32
C PHE A 72 10.00 -2.79 -4.74
N THR A 73 8.74 -2.60 -4.36
CA THR A 73 7.63 -3.45 -4.78
C THR A 73 6.35 -2.63 -4.91
N HIS A 74 5.54 -2.97 -5.91
CA HIS A 74 4.16 -2.53 -5.98
C HIS A 74 3.35 -3.40 -5.04
N TRP A 75 3.02 -2.81 -3.88
CA TRP A 75 2.37 -3.53 -2.79
C TRP A 75 0.85 -3.43 -2.92
N PHE A 76 0.19 -4.58 -2.97
CA PHE A 76 -1.27 -4.67 -3.00
C PHE A 76 -1.74 -5.97 -2.34
N GLN A 77 -3.02 -6.02 -1.98
CA GLN A 77 -3.64 -7.21 -1.43
C GLN A 77 -4.65 -7.76 -2.45
N PRO A 78 -4.31 -8.86 -3.16
CA PRO A 78 -5.21 -9.49 -4.10
C PRO A 78 -6.46 -10.02 -3.40
N LEU A 79 -7.52 -10.28 -4.19
CA LEU A 79 -8.77 -10.87 -3.68
C LEU A 79 -8.57 -12.28 -3.10
N THR A 80 -7.46 -12.92 -3.41
CA THR A 80 -7.04 -14.22 -2.82
C THR A 80 -6.64 -14.12 -1.34
N GLY A 81 -6.52 -12.92 -0.79
CA GLY A 81 -6.34 -12.68 0.64
C GLY A 81 -4.90 -12.57 1.14
N ILE A 82 -3.91 -12.99 0.36
CA ILE A 82 -2.50 -12.89 0.74
C ILE A 82 -1.87 -11.70 0.00
N THR A 83 -1.06 -10.92 0.71
CA THR A 83 -0.34 -9.78 0.11
C THR A 83 0.56 -10.25 -1.02
N ALA A 84 0.47 -9.59 -2.17
CA ALA A 84 1.35 -9.83 -3.30
C ALA A 84 2.50 -8.81 -3.28
N GLU A 85 3.71 -9.34 -3.43
CA GLU A 85 4.95 -8.57 -3.45
C GLU A 85 5.86 -9.15 -4.54
N LYS A 86 6.21 -8.31 -5.51
CA LYS A 86 7.27 -8.62 -6.47
C LYS A 86 8.38 -7.62 -6.26
N HIS A 87 9.48 -8.09 -5.67
CA HIS A 87 10.60 -7.24 -5.33
C HIS A 87 11.48 -7.01 -6.56
N ASP A 88 11.57 -5.77 -6.99
CA ASP A 88 12.47 -5.33 -8.03
C ASP A 88 13.63 -4.54 -7.40
N SER A 89 14.84 -4.71 -7.93
CA SER A 89 16.00 -3.94 -7.46
C SER A 89 15.99 -2.54 -8.05
N PHE A 90 16.50 -1.56 -7.28
CA PHE A 90 16.81 -0.25 -7.84
C PHE A 90 18.00 -0.25 -8.79
N ILE A 91 18.77 -1.35 -8.87
CA ILE A 91 19.97 -1.44 -9.69
C ILE A 91 19.58 -1.65 -11.15
N SER A 92 20.10 -0.77 -12.00
CA SER A 92 20.01 -0.86 -13.46
C SER A 92 21.41 -0.84 -14.08
N PRO A 93 21.61 -1.54 -15.22
CA PRO A 93 22.88 -1.48 -15.91
C PRO A 93 23.13 -0.07 -16.49
N ALA A 94 24.32 0.43 -16.34
CA ALA A 94 24.74 1.68 -16.96
C ALA A 94 25.35 1.45 -18.36
N PRO A 95 25.29 2.42 -19.26
CA PRO A 95 25.82 2.26 -20.62
C PRO A 95 27.33 2.00 -20.69
N ASP A 96 28.08 2.37 -19.66
CA ASP A 96 29.53 2.17 -19.54
C ASP A 96 29.91 0.80 -18.94
N GLY A 97 28.95 -0.08 -18.72
CA GLY A 97 29.16 -1.41 -18.10
C GLY A 97 29.13 -1.40 -16.57
N GLY A 98 28.89 -0.25 -15.95
CA GLY A 98 28.68 -0.12 -14.52
C GLY A 98 27.21 -0.38 -14.13
N VAL A 99 26.84 0.04 -12.93
CA VAL A 99 25.47 -0.01 -12.41
C VAL A 99 25.06 1.35 -11.86
N ILE A 100 23.82 1.70 -12.04
CA ILE A 100 23.20 2.88 -11.44
C ILE A 100 22.03 2.46 -10.58
N MET A 101 21.63 3.31 -9.64
CA MET A 101 20.39 3.16 -8.91
C MET A 101 19.35 4.08 -9.54
N ASP A 102 18.33 3.49 -10.13
CA ASP A 102 17.28 4.20 -10.85
C ASP A 102 15.89 3.78 -10.38
N PHE A 103 14.94 4.68 -10.51
CA PHE A 103 13.52 4.45 -10.30
C PHE A 103 12.75 5.59 -10.94
N SER A 104 12.06 5.30 -12.01
CA SER A 104 11.37 6.28 -12.83
C SER A 104 9.91 6.48 -12.39
N GLY A 105 9.33 7.60 -12.81
CA GLY A 105 7.90 7.84 -12.63
C GLY A 105 7.03 6.82 -13.34
N LYS A 106 7.50 6.23 -14.45
CA LYS A 106 6.82 5.14 -15.14
C LYS A 106 6.72 3.90 -14.24
N GLU A 107 7.82 3.54 -13.59
CA GLU A 107 7.87 2.42 -12.63
C GLU A 107 7.03 2.71 -11.38
N LEU A 108 7.01 3.96 -10.92
CA LEU A 108 6.16 4.37 -9.80
C LEU A 108 4.67 4.22 -10.16
N ILE A 109 4.25 4.76 -11.31
CA ILE A 109 2.83 4.84 -11.66
C ILE A 109 2.24 3.48 -12.00
N LYS A 110 2.97 2.65 -12.74
CA LYS A 110 2.42 1.43 -13.34
C LYS A 110 3.37 0.26 -13.23
N GLY A 111 2.86 -0.83 -12.66
CA GLY A 111 3.46 -2.14 -12.73
C GLY A 111 2.59 -3.10 -13.54
N GLU A 112 3.20 -4.14 -14.07
CA GLU A 112 2.52 -5.25 -14.74
C GLU A 112 2.86 -6.55 -14.01
N PRO A 113 2.19 -6.84 -12.88
CA PRO A 113 2.42 -8.08 -12.15
C PRO A 113 1.96 -9.27 -12.98
N ASP A 114 2.70 -10.34 -12.92
CA ASP A 114 2.34 -11.62 -13.48
C ASP A 114 1.88 -12.63 -12.40
N ALA A 115 1.51 -13.83 -12.81
CA ALA A 115 1.05 -14.88 -11.90
C ALA A 115 2.09 -15.26 -10.83
N SER A 116 3.39 -15.03 -11.06
CA SER A 116 4.46 -15.34 -10.11
C SER A 116 4.45 -14.40 -8.90
N SER A 117 3.81 -13.23 -9.01
CA SER A 117 3.63 -12.28 -7.93
C SER A 117 2.55 -12.70 -6.91
N PHE A 118 1.81 -13.78 -7.19
CA PHE A 118 0.71 -14.24 -6.34
C PHE A 118 1.12 -15.49 -5.55
N PRO A 119 0.99 -15.48 -4.22
CA PRO A 119 1.37 -16.61 -3.38
C PRO A 119 0.54 -17.87 -3.63
N SER A 120 -0.68 -17.72 -4.14
CA SER A 120 -1.60 -18.83 -4.44
C SER A 120 -1.64 -19.15 -5.93
N GLY A 121 -0.60 -19.76 -6.47
CA GLY A 121 -0.47 -20.12 -7.89
C GLY A 121 -1.46 -21.19 -8.38
N GLY A 122 -2.77 -21.01 -8.20
CA GLY A 122 -3.80 -21.88 -8.78
C GLY A 122 -4.10 -21.52 -10.24
N LEU A 123 -4.69 -22.45 -11.00
CA LEU A 123 -5.12 -22.25 -12.40
C LEU A 123 -5.97 -20.98 -12.58
N ARG A 124 -6.80 -20.67 -11.62
CA ARG A 124 -7.63 -19.48 -11.61
C ARG A 124 -6.83 -18.20 -11.41
N ALA A 125 -5.82 -18.22 -10.55
CA ALA A 125 -4.95 -17.08 -10.31
C ALA A 125 -4.15 -16.69 -11.55
N THR A 126 -3.79 -17.63 -12.41
CA THR A 126 -3.06 -17.36 -13.66
C THR A 126 -3.88 -16.56 -14.66
N PHE A 127 -5.19 -16.79 -14.72
CA PHE A 127 -6.10 -16.06 -15.60
C PHE A 127 -6.44 -14.67 -15.04
N GLU A 128 -6.64 -14.56 -13.72
CA GLU A 128 -6.98 -13.32 -13.03
C GLU A 128 -5.74 -12.48 -12.68
N ALA A 129 -4.54 -13.04 -12.79
CA ALA A 129 -3.30 -12.43 -12.34
C ALA A 129 -2.69 -11.43 -13.33
N ARG A 130 -3.26 -11.28 -14.51
CA ARG A 130 -2.78 -10.31 -15.51
C ARG A 130 -3.61 -9.04 -15.47
N GLY A 131 -2.95 -7.93 -15.22
CA GLY A 131 -3.59 -6.63 -15.14
C GLY A 131 -2.57 -5.53 -14.96
N TYR A 132 -3.05 -4.42 -14.48
CA TYR A 132 -2.24 -3.25 -14.20
C TYR A 132 -2.30 -2.93 -12.71
N THR A 133 -1.14 -2.66 -12.13
CA THR A 133 -1.07 -1.89 -10.89
C THR A 133 -1.01 -0.41 -11.23
N ALA A 134 -1.70 0.39 -10.44
CA ALA A 134 -1.63 1.83 -10.51
C ALA A 134 -1.28 2.37 -9.12
N TRP A 135 -0.27 3.21 -9.03
CA TRP A 135 0.08 3.86 -7.76
C TRP A 135 -1.14 4.56 -7.16
N ASP A 136 -1.36 4.30 -5.88
CA ASP A 136 -2.36 5.00 -5.08
C ASP A 136 -1.68 6.09 -4.24
N PRO A 137 -1.66 7.34 -4.70
CA PRO A 137 -1.02 8.44 -3.98
C PRO A 137 -1.78 8.88 -2.73
N THR A 138 -2.95 8.31 -2.46
CA THR A 138 -3.72 8.56 -1.22
C THR A 138 -3.18 7.76 -0.02
N SER A 139 -2.35 6.75 -0.30
CA SER A 139 -1.68 5.94 0.72
C SER A 139 -0.17 6.18 0.64
N PRO A 140 0.47 6.47 1.78
CA PRO A 140 1.91 6.72 1.78
C PRO A 140 2.68 5.44 1.48
N ALA A 141 3.77 5.55 0.71
CA ALA A 141 4.75 4.49 0.57
C ALA A 141 5.51 4.30 1.89
N PHE A 142 6.01 3.11 2.12
CA PHE A 142 6.71 2.78 3.36
C PHE A 142 7.83 1.77 3.10
N ILE A 143 8.78 1.66 4.05
CA ILE A 143 9.87 0.70 3.96
C ILE A 143 9.60 -0.45 4.92
N LYS A 144 9.72 -1.67 4.40
CA LYS A 144 9.69 -2.92 5.15
C LYS A 144 10.81 -3.82 4.65
N ASP A 145 11.61 -4.36 5.55
CA ASP A 145 12.68 -5.32 5.25
C ASP A 145 13.60 -4.89 4.08
N LYS A 146 14.06 -3.64 4.10
CA LYS A 146 14.90 -3.01 3.05
C LYS A 146 14.23 -2.88 1.68
N THR A 147 12.91 -2.96 1.62
CA THR A 147 12.13 -2.80 0.40
C THR A 147 11.20 -1.60 0.53
N LEU A 148 11.22 -0.72 -0.47
CA LEU A 148 10.23 0.34 -0.62
C LEU A 148 8.92 -0.27 -1.10
N CYS A 149 7.91 -0.29 -0.25
CA CYS A 149 6.56 -0.76 -0.56
C CYS A 149 5.71 0.40 -1.06
N ILE A 150 5.24 0.30 -2.29
CA ILE A 150 4.43 1.34 -2.95
C ILE A 150 2.98 0.86 -3.01
N PRO A 151 2.06 1.44 -2.21
CA PRO A 151 0.66 1.05 -2.26
C PRO A 151 0.05 1.28 -3.63
N THR A 152 -0.60 0.26 -4.18
CA THR A 152 -1.19 0.28 -5.51
C THR A 152 -2.61 -0.27 -5.52
N ALA A 153 -3.39 0.19 -6.49
CA ALA A 153 -4.60 -0.47 -6.94
C ALA A 153 -4.24 -1.48 -8.04
N PHE A 154 -4.95 -2.60 -8.10
CA PHE A 154 -4.73 -3.63 -9.10
C PHE A 154 -6.04 -3.96 -9.83
N CYS A 155 -6.03 -3.83 -11.14
CA CYS A 155 -7.17 -4.06 -12.02
C CYS A 155 -6.79 -4.97 -13.19
N SER A 156 -7.75 -5.77 -13.66
CA SER A 156 -7.61 -6.51 -14.91
C SER A 156 -7.50 -5.59 -16.13
N TYR A 157 -7.13 -6.14 -17.27
CA TYR A 157 -7.11 -5.39 -18.55
C TYR A 157 -8.49 -4.88 -18.96
N SER A 158 -9.56 -5.53 -18.52
CA SER A 158 -10.96 -5.08 -18.71
C SER A 158 -11.43 -4.08 -17.66
N GLY A 159 -10.60 -3.78 -16.65
CA GLY A 159 -10.90 -2.82 -15.58
C GLY A 159 -11.62 -3.39 -14.38
N GLU A 160 -11.70 -4.71 -14.25
CA GLU A 160 -12.24 -5.37 -13.06
C GLU A 160 -11.28 -5.25 -11.88
N ALA A 161 -11.84 -5.14 -10.68
CA ALA A 161 -11.03 -5.08 -9.47
C ALA A 161 -10.43 -6.45 -9.17
N LEU A 162 -9.10 -6.51 -9.05
CA LEU A 162 -8.36 -7.72 -8.68
C LEU A 162 -7.74 -7.64 -7.29
N ASN A 163 -7.94 -6.51 -6.60
CA ASN A 163 -7.49 -6.32 -5.22
C ASN A 163 -8.60 -5.68 -4.36
N LYS A 164 -8.40 -5.69 -3.06
CA LYS A 164 -9.35 -5.11 -2.10
C LYS A 164 -9.38 -3.58 -2.13
N LYS A 165 -8.30 -2.93 -2.53
CA LYS A 165 -8.20 -1.46 -2.57
C LYS A 165 -9.07 -0.83 -3.66
N THR A 166 -9.14 -1.44 -4.82
CA THR A 166 -9.92 -0.89 -5.96
C THR A 166 -11.41 -0.75 -5.64
N PRO A 167 -12.12 -1.73 -5.08
CA PRO A 167 -13.50 -1.54 -4.65
C PRO A 167 -13.66 -0.43 -3.62
N LEU A 168 -12.75 -0.33 -2.65
CA LEU A 168 -12.77 0.73 -1.66
C LEU A 168 -12.67 2.11 -2.30
N LEU A 169 -11.71 2.34 -3.17
CA LEU A 169 -11.54 3.62 -3.86
C LEU A 169 -12.75 3.98 -4.72
N ARG A 170 -13.32 2.99 -5.43
CA ARG A 170 -14.54 3.17 -6.24
C ARG A 170 -15.76 3.51 -5.38
N SER A 171 -15.91 2.87 -4.23
CA SER A 171 -17.01 3.15 -3.29
C SER A 171 -16.91 4.57 -2.73
N MET A 172 -15.71 5.03 -2.40
CA MET A 172 -15.46 6.40 -1.95
C MET A 172 -15.82 7.44 -3.03
N GLN A 173 -15.50 7.16 -4.29
CA GLN A 173 -15.89 8.02 -5.41
C GLN A 173 -17.40 8.05 -5.62
N ALA A 174 -18.07 6.90 -5.55
CA ALA A 174 -19.52 6.81 -5.67
C ALA A 174 -20.21 7.61 -4.55
N LEU A 175 -19.74 7.46 -3.32
CA LEU A 175 -20.28 8.20 -2.17
C LEU A 175 -20.03 9.70 -2.29
N ASN A 176 -18.82 10.12 -2.70
CA ASN A 176 -18.53 11.53 -2.97
C ASN A 176 -19.55 12.14 -3.95
N LYS A 177 -19.83 11.45 -5.06
CA LYS A 177 -20.79 11.90 -6.08
C LYS A 177 -22.19 12.11 -5.49
N GLN A 178 -22.67 11.20 -4.67
CA GLN A 178 -24.00 11.30 -4.07
C GLN A 178 -24.05 12.36 -2.95
N ALA A 179 -23.02 12.44 -2.12
CA ALA A 179 -22.90 13.45 -1.07
C ALA A 179 -22.91 14.86 -1.65
N LEU A 180 -22.18 15.11 -2.75
CA LEU A 180 -22.20 16.40 -3.44
C LEU A 180 -23.60 16.76 -4.01
N ARG A 181 -24.36 15.75 -4.48
CA ARG A 181 -25.76 15.99 -4.88
C ARG A 181 -26.62 16.46 -3.72
N ILE A 182 -26.50 15.82 -2.58
CA ILE A 182 -27.25 16.18 -1.37
C ILE A 182 -26.85 17.60 -0.90
N LEU A 183 -25.55 17.89 -0.85
CA LEU A 183 -25.07 19.22 -0.46
C LEU A 183 -25.64 20.34 -1.35
N LYS A 184 -25.75 20.10 -2.65
CA LYS A 184 -26.37 21.03 -3.58
C LYS A 184 -27.85 21.29 -3.28
N LEU A 185 -28.59 20.26 -2.86
CA LEU A 185 -29.99 20.43 -2.46
C LEU A 185 -30.15 21.31 -1.20
N PHE A 186 -29.14 21.31 -0.33
CA PHE A 186 -29.05 22.21 0.82
C PHE A 186 -28.40 23.57 0.50
N GLY A 187 -28.23 23.90 -0.79
CA GLY A 187 -27.69 25.18 -1.23
C GLY A 187 -26.16 25.32 -1.16
N ASN A 188 -25.44 24.26 -0.78
CA ASN A 188 -23.97 24.29 -0.75
C ASN A 188 -23.41 23.94 -2.14
N THR A 189 -22.83 24.94 -2.81
CA THR A 189 -22.17 24.80 -4.13
C THR A 189 -20.66 24.94 -4.07
N GLU A 190 -20.11 25.27 -2.91
CA GLU A 190 -18.68 25.55 -2.75
C GLU A 190 -17.87 24.28 -2.54
N VAL A 191 -18.43 23.28 -1.85
CA VAL A 191 -17.78 21.99 -1.61
C VAL A 191 -17.55 21.27 -2.93
N LYS A 192 -16.29 20.94 -3.22
CA LYS A 192 -15.88 20.24 -4.46
C LYS A 192 -15.69 18.76 -4.26
N TYR A 193 -15.44 18.31 -3.03
CA TYR A 193 -15.15 16.92 -2.73
C TYR A 193 -15.57 16.58 -1.30
N VAL A 194 -16.17 15.38 -1.14
CA VAL A 194 -16.51 14.78 0.15
C VAL A 194 -15.69 13.51 0.32
N ARG A 195 -14.99 13.41 1.43
CA ARG A 195 -14.18 12.22 1.78
C ARG A 195 -14.85 11.44 2.89
N THR A 196 -14.79 10.14 2.76
CA THR A 196 -15.07 9.22 3.85
C THR A 196 -13.80 8.93 4.63
N SER A 197 -13.94 8.71 5.91
CA SER A 197 -12.88 8.16 6.77
C SER A 197 -13.27 6.79 7.26
N VAL A 198 -12.28 5.94 7.49
CA VAL A 198 -12.44 4.61 8.07
C VAL A 198 -11.46 4.45 9.22
N GLY A 199 -11.92 3.83 10.31
CA GLY A 199 -11.09 3.44 11.42
C GLY A 199 -10.88 1.92 11.36
N PRO A 200 -9.74 1.43 10.86
CA PRO A 200 -9.47 0.00 10.85
C PRO A 200 -9.27 -0.52 12.27
N GLU A 201 -9.83 -1.67 12.55
CA GLU A 201 -9.66 -2.41 13.79
C GLU A 201 -8.95 -3.73 13.52
N GLN A 202 -8.22 -4.21 14.51
CA GLN A 202 -7.62 -5.55 14.51
C GLN A 202 -8.20 -6.35 15.64
N GLU A 203 -8.73 -7.51 15.31
CA GLU A 203 -9.19 -8.49 16.27
C GLU A 203 -8.28 -9.71 16.26
N TYR A 204 -7.86 -10.14 17.43
CA TYR A 204 -7.02 -11.34 17.57
C TYR A 204 -7.19 -11.95 18.96
N PHE A 205 -6.92 -13.25 19.01
CA PHE A 205 -7.03 -14.05 20.23
C PHE A 205 -5.66 -14.47 20.71
N LEU A 206 -5.50 -14.50 22.01
CA LEU A 206 -4.39 -15.19 22.62
C LEU A 206 -4.73 -16.68 22.67
N ILE A 207 -3.88 -17.49 22.06
CA ILE A 207 -3.96 -18.93 22.08
C ILE A 207 -2.65 -19.53 22.59
N ASP A 208 -2.73 -20.70 23.21
CA ASP A 208 -1.54 -21.42 23.63
C ASP A 208 -0.71 -21.83 22.42
N ARG A 209 0.59 -21.48 22.44
CA ARG A 209 1.48 -21.74 21.30
C ARG A 209 1.64 -23.24 21.02
N GLN A 210 1.72 -24.07 22.05
CA GLN A 210 1.89 -25.53 21.85
C GLN A 210 0.64 -26.15 21.24
N MET A 211 -0.55 -25.62 21.56
CA MET A 211 -1.80 -26.04 20.93
C MET A 211 -1.90 -25.53 19.49
N TYR A 212 -1.49 -24.30 19.22
CA TYR A 212 -1.41 -23.76 17.85
C TYR A 212 -0.49 -24.60 16.95
N GLU A 213 0.69 -24.97 17.47
CA GLU A 213 1.68 -25.80 16.71
C GLU A 213 1.13 -27.17 16.29
N LYS A 214 0.10 -27.67 16.99
CA LYS A 214 -0.58 -28.94 16.65
C LYS A 214 -1.74 -28.78 15.65
N ARG A 215 -2.10 -27.54 15.31
CA ARG A 215 -3.26 -27.22 14.47
C ARG A 215 -2.79 -26.76 13.10
N GLU A 216 -2.76 -27.70 12.15
CA GLU A 216 -2.35 -27.40 10.75
C GLU A 216 -3.32 -26.43 10.06
N ASP A 217 -4.61 -26.52 10.36
CA ASP A 217 -5.61 -25.59 9.84
C ASP A 217 -5.32 -24.14 10.24
N LEU A 218 -4.98 -23.89 11.50
CA LEU A 218 -4.62 -22.55 11.97
C LEU A 218 -3.30 -22.05 11.35
N LYS A 219 -2.32 -22.93 11.20
CA LYS A 219 -1.00 -22.59 10.63
C LYS A 219 -1.08 -22.30 9.14
N LEU A 220 -1.83 -23.09 8.39
CA LEU A 220 -1.89 -23.01 6.93
C LEU A 220 -2.98 -22.07 6.43
N CYS A 221 -4.11 -22.00 7.12
CA CYS A 221 -5.28 -21.22 6.67
C CYS A 221 -5.56 -19.97 7.53
N GLY A 222 -4.92 -19.84 8.70
CA GLY A 222 -5.19 -18.75 9.63
C GLY A 222 -6.55 -18.82 10.33
N ARG A 223 -7.28 -19.94 10.17
CA ARG A 223 -8.61 -20.15 10.76
C ARG A 223 -8.87 -21.62 11.06
N THR A 224 -9.82 -21.89 11.92
CA THR A 224 -10.37 -23.24 12.13
C THR A 224 -11.13 -23.69 10.90
N LEU A 225 -10.80 -24.86 10.35
CA LEU A 225 -11.55 -25.48 9.26
C LEU A 225 -12.64 -26.42 9.78
N PHE A 226 -12.33 -27.19 10.85
CA PHE A 226 -13.26 -28.11 11.50
C PHE A 226 -13.19 -27.93 13.01
N GLY A 227 -14.32 -28.01 13.68
CA GLY A 227 -14.37 -27.94 15.13
C GLY A 227 -15.46 -27.02 15.65
N ALA A 228 -15.26 -26.47 16.83
CA ALA A 228 -16.21 -25.55 17.43
C ALA A 228 -16.33 -24.26 16.64
N MET A 229 -17.53 -23.72 16.58
CA MET A 229 -17.78 -22.38 16.07
C MET A 229 -16.95 -21.35 16.86
N PRO A 230 -16.47 -20.26 16.22
CA PRO A 230 -15.82 -19.19 16.94
C PRO A 230 -16.78 -18.58 17.98
N PRO A 231 -16.25 -18.00 19.06
CA PRO A 231 -17.06 -17.23 19.98
C PRO A 231 -17.80 -16.09 19.29
N LYS A 232 -18.89 -15.64 19.90
CA LYS A 232 -19.69 -14.52 19.40
C LYS A 232 -18.83 -13.29 19.11
N GLY A 233 -19.11 -12.59 18.03
CA GLY A 233 -18.41 -11.39 17.60
C GLY A 233 -17.16 -11.69 16.75
N GLN A 234 -16.97 -12.93 16.32
CA GLN A 234 -15.81 -13.35 15.54
C GLN A 234 -16.15 -13.89 14.16
N GLU A 235 -17.39 -13.81 13.79
CA GLU A 235 -17.87 -14.12 12.45
C GLU A 235 -18.18 -12.82 11.70
N MET A 236 -18.12 -12.87 10.37
CA MET A 236 -18.36 -11.67 9.54
C MET A 236 -19.78 -11.12 9.67
N ASP A 237 -20.74 -11.96 9.97
CA ASP A 237 -22.14 -11.59 10.17
C ASP A 237 -22.44 -11.04 11.58
N ASP A 238 -21.47 -11.09 12.48
CA ASP A 238 -21.57 -10.48 13.80
C ASP A 238 -21.14 -9.00 13.82
N HIS A 239 -20.58 -8.48 12.72
CA HIS A 239 -20.04 -7.12 12.60
C HIS A 239 -20.91 -6.16 11.81
#